data_4bf5fd454fc5f27bef96fb3a8a98f63c
#
_entry.id   4bf5fd454fc5f27bef96fb3a8a98f63c
#
_cell.length_a   1.000
_cell.length_b   1.000
_cell.length_c   1.000
_cell.angle_alpha   90.00
_cell.angle_beta   90.00
_cell.angle_gamma   90.00
#
_symmetry.space_group_name_H-M   'P 1'
#
loop_
_entity.id
_entity.type
_entity.pdbx_description
1 polymer ?
#
loop_
_entity_poly.entity_id
_entity_poly.type
_entity_poly.pdbx_seq_one_letter_code
_entity_poly.pdbx_strand_id
1 'polypeptide(L)'
;MASIEDVRIIELPKFLDARGNLSFAEQNNHIPFEIKRTYWIYDVPGGEDRGGHAFKENQEVVIALSGAFDVVVDDGERQKKFELNRSYYGLYIPAGLWRTMENFSTNSFALEFGSVKYSAEDYIRDYDEFLKLKKDGKI
;
A
#
# COMPACT_ATOMS: atom_id res chain seq x y z
N MET A 1 18.28 -3.15 -2.69
CA MET A 1 17.34 -2.30 -3.44
C MET A 1 16.02 -3.03 -3.63
N ALA A 2 14.91 -2.39 -3.29
CA ALA A 2 13.60 -3.02 -3.40
C ALA A 2 13.17 -3.22 -4.86
N SER A 3 12.49 -4.33 -5.11
CA SER A 3 11.90 -4.65 -6.41
C SER A 3 10.47 -5.14 -6.22
N ILE A 4 9.74 -5.32 -7.32
CA ILE A 4 8.37 -5.84 -7.23
C ILE A 4 8.32 -7.25 -6.62
N GLU A 5 9.43 -7.97 -6.61
CA GLU A 5 9.51 -9.29 -5.98
C GLU A 5 9.38 -9.23 -4.44
N ASP A 6 9.63 -8.06 -3.86
CA ASP A 6 9.53 -7.85 -2.41
C ASP A 6 8.11 -7.48 -1.97
N VAL A 7 7.23 -7.19 -2.92
CA VAL A 7 5.81 -6.87 -2.65
C VAL A 7 5.05 -8.18 -2.46
N ARG A 8 4.26 -8.27 -1.41
CA ARG A 8 3.54 -9.51 -1.13
C ARG A 8 2.19 -9.28 -0.48
N ILE A 9 1.28 -10.22 -0.72
CA ILE A 9 -0.01 -10.28 -0.03
C ILE A 9 0.19 -10.96 1.31
N ILE A 10 -0.32 -10.33 2.36
CA ILE A 10 -0.36 -10.87 3.71
C ILE A 10 -1.80 -11.29 3.98
N GLU A 11 -2.02 -12.56 4.29
CA GLU A 11 -3.34 -13.00 4.73
C GLU A 11 -3.46 -12.76 6.23
N LEU A 12 -4.40 -11.89 6.61
CA LEU A 12 -4.65 -11.57 8.01
C LEU A 12 -5.55 -12.62 8.65
N PRO A 13 -5.47 -12.81 9.97
CA PRO A 13 -6.40 -13.69 10.67
C PRO A 13 -7.84 -13.27 10.43
N LYS A 14 -8.71 -14.24 10.25
CA LYS A 14 -10.15 -13.99 10.06
C LYS A 14 -10.95 -15.00 10.84
N PHE A 15 -12.00 -14.50 11.48
CA PHE A 15 -12.96 -15.32 12.22
C PHE A 15 -14.31 -15.13 11.55
N LEU A 16 -14.81 -16.18 10.91
CA LEU A 16 -16.06 -16.15 10.18
C LEU A 16 -17.21 -16.50 11.10
N ASP A 17 -18.24 -15.67 11.11
CA ASP A 17 -19.40 -15.83 11.98
C ASP A 17 -20.64 -15.33 11.25
N ALA A 18 -21.77 -16.01 11.43
CA ALA A 18 -23.02 -15.59 10.79
C ALA A 18 -23.48 -14.19 11.23
N ARG A 19 -23.01 -13.70 12.37
CA ARG A 19 -23.30 -12.36 12.88
C ARG A 19 -22.34 -11.29 12.33
N GLY A 20 -21.35 -11.66 11.53
CA GLY A 20 -20.31 -10.81 10.99
C GLY A 20 -18.94 -11.39 11.24
N ASN A 21 -17.99 -11.04 10.37
CA ASN A 21 -16.63 -11.56 10.43
C ASN A 21 -15.70 -10.55 11.12
N LEU A 22 -14.62 -11.05 11.71
CA LEU A 22 -13.61 -10.23 12.38
C LEU A 22 -12.24 -10.55 11.80
N SER A 23 -11.46 -9.51 11.52
CA SER A 23 -10.03 -9.62 11.19
C SER A 23 -9.25 -8.62 12.03
N PHE A 24 -7.97 -8.90 12.24
CA PHE A 24 -7.10 -8.01 12.97
C PHE A 24 -5.68 -8.07 12.42
N ALA A 25 -4.89 -7.06 12.77
CA ALA A 25 -3.49 -6.97 12.36
C ALA A 25 -2.69 -6.43 13.54
N GLU A 26 -1.53 -7.03 13.77
CA GLU A 26 -0.64 -6.64 14.87
C GLU A 26 0.72 -6.23 14.32
N GLN A 27 1.26 -5.14 14.85
CA GLN A 27 2.61 -4.73 14.49
C GLN A 27 3.64 -5.79 14.87
N ASN A 28 4.70 -5.88 14.10
CA ASN A 28 5.80 -6.84 14.30
C ASN A 28 5.34 -8.32 14.34
N ASN A 29 4.15 -8.59 13.82
CA ASN A 29 3.60 -9.93 13.66
C ASN A 29 3.08 -10.07 12.22
N HIS A 30 1.78 -9.82 11.99
CA HIS A 30 1.21 -9.82 10.63
C HIS A 30 1.78 -8.67 9.81
N ILE A 31 1.90 -7.49 10.44
CA ILE A 31 2.51 -6.31 9.83
C ILE A 31 4.01 -6.37 10.12
N PRO A 32 4.88 -6.43 9.10
CA PRO A 32 6.31 -6.69 9.29
C PRO A 32 7.11 -5.46 9.73
N PHE A 33 6.50 -4.57 10.51
CA PHE A 33 7.16 -3.39 11.08
C PHE A 33 6.35 -2.86 12.26
N GLU A 34 6.96 -1.96 13.03
CA GLU A 34 6.26 -1.19 14.06
C GLU A 34 5.39 -0.14 13.38
N ILE A 35 4.11 -0.12 13.71
CA ILE A 35 3.16 0.83 13.11
C ILE A 35 3.34 2.20 13.77
N LYS A 36 3.87 3.15 13.02
CA LYS A 36 4.07 4.52 13.48
C LYS A 36 2.95 5.46 13.00
N ARG A 37 2.23 5.07 11.96
CA ARG A 37 1.20 5.88 11.33
C ARG A 37 0.12 4.97 10.76
N THR A 38 -1.14 5.37 10.95
CA THR A 38 -2.29 4.75 10.30
C THR A 38 -3.04 5.85 9.59
N TYR A 39 -3.37 5.63 8.32
CA TYR A 39 -4.11 6.61 7.51
C TYR A 39 -5.04 5.86 6.56
N TRP A 40 -6.01 6.59 6.00
CA TRP A 40 -7.00 5.95 5.14
C TRP A 40 -7.48 6.90 4.06
N ILE A 41 -7.85 6.30 2.93
CA ILE A 41 -8.37 6.98 1.75
C ILE A 41 -9.82 6.56 1.59
N TYR A 42 -10.69 7.52 1.42
CA TYR A 42 -12.12 7.28 1.32
C TYR A 42 -12.77 8.34 0.42
N ASP A 43 -14.01 8.09 0.01
CA ASP A 43 -14.78 8.99 -0.86
C ASP A 43 -14.07 9.30 -2.19
N VAL A 44 -13.38 8.33 -2.76
CA VAL A 44 -12.71 8.51 -4.05
C VAL A 44 -13.76 8.57 -5.15
N PRO A 45 -13.83 9.66 -5.93
CA PRO A 45 -14.77 9.73 -7.06
C PRO A 45 -14.47 8.68 -8.12
N GLY A 46 -15.50 8.21 -8.81
CA GLY A 46 -15.31 7.23 -9.88
C GLY A 46 -14.37 7.75 -10.96
N GLY A 47 -13.42 6.91 -11.36
CA GLY A 47 -12.44 7.25 -12.40
C GLY A 47 -11.21 8.01 -11.90
N GLU A 48 -11.13 8.36 -10.62
CA GLU A 48 -9.97 9.03 -10.06
C GLU A 48 -8.92 8.04 -9.59
N ASP A 49 -7.65 8.42 -9.74
CA ASP A 49 -6.51 7.68 -9.25
C ASP A 49 -5.89 8.37 -8.04
N ARG A 50 -5.22 7.60 -7.21
CA ARG A 50 -4.60 8.12 -5.98
C ARG A 50 -3.20 7.57 -5.81
N GLY A 51 -2.37 8.32 -5.07
CA GLY A 51 -1.13 7.81 -4.48
C GLY A 51 0.06 7.67 -5.40
N GLY A 52 0.11 8.37 -6.54
CA GLY A 52 1.28 8.35 -7.42
C GLY A 52 2.51 8.92 -6.73
N HIS A 53 3.24 8.09 -5.99
CA HIS A 53 4.45 8.48 -5.28
C HIS A 53 5.25 7.24 -4.87
N ALA A 54 6.47 7.49 -4.39
CA ALA A 54 7.28 6.50 -3.69
C ALA A 54 7.69 7.08 -2.34
N PHE A 55 8.06 6.23 -1.40
CA PHE A 55 8.64 6.63 -0.12
C PHE A 55 10.12 6.31 -0.09
N LYS A 56 10.89 7.18 0.52
CA LYS A 56 12.32 6.92 0.75
C LYS A 56 12.53 5.90 1.86
N GLU A 57 11.77 6.00 2.94
CA GLU A 57 11.91 5.17 4.15
C GLU A 57 10.66 4.43 4.55
N ASN A 58 9.49 5.01 4.36
CA ASN A 58 8.24 4.43 4.84
C ASN A 58 7.92 3.12 4.12
N GLN A 59 7.71 2.06 4.90
CA GLN A 59 7.10 0.82 4.45
C GLN A 59 5.60 0.92 4.69
N GLU A 60 4.79 0.27 3.88
CA GLU A 60 3.34 0.32 4.04
C GLU A 60 2.69 -1.04 3.90
N VAL A 61 1.53 -1.18 4.53
CA VAL A 61 0.59 -2.26 4.26
C VAL A 61 -0.74 -1.62 3.93
N VAL A 62 -1.32 -1.99 2.80
CA VAL A 62 -2.57 -1.45 2.28
C VAL A 62 -3.66 -2.51 2.39
N ILE A 63 -4.82 -2.15 2.93
CA ILE A 63 -5.95 -3.06 3.12
C ILE A 63 -7.22 -2.41 2.55
N ALA A 64 -7.96 -3.15 1.72
CA ALA A 64 -9.29 -2.73 1.28
C ALA A 64 -10.31 -3.12 2.37
N LEU A 65 -10.58 -2.20 3.31
CA LEU A 65 -11.54 -2.46 4.40
C LEU A 65 -12.96 -2.62 3.89
N SER A 66 -13.31 -1.91 2.83
CA SER A 66 -14.55 -2.12 2.10
C SER A 66 -14.33 -1.84 0.62
N GLY A 67 -15.18 -2.40 -0.23
CA GLY A 67 -15.07 -2.23 -1.66
C GLY A 67 -13.82 -2.89 -2.24
N ALA A 68 -13.33 -2.35 -3.34
CA ALA A 68 -12.20 -2.89 -4.06
C ALA A 68 -11.45 -1.78 -4.80
N PHE A 69 -10.17 -1.98 -5.00
CA PHE A 69 -9.33 -1.12 -5.83
C PHE A 69 -8.07 -1.89 -6.24
N ASP A 70 -7.39 -1.35 -7.23
CA ASP A 70 -6.11 -1.91 -7.68
C ASP A 70 -4.95 -1.06 -7.18
N VAL A 71 -3.86 -1.72 -6.81
CA VAL A 71 -2.59 -1.07 -6.49
C VAL A 71 -1.59 -1.49 -7.56
N VAL A 72 -1.02 -0.51 -8.26
CA VAL A 72 0.02 -0.76 -9.27
C VAL A 72 1.35 -0.37 -8.66
N VAL A 73 2.26 -1.33 -8.57
CA VAL A 73 3.60 -1.13 -8.00
C VAL A 73 4.62 -1.19 -9.12
N ASP A 74 5.60 -0.28 -9.07
CA ASP A 74 6.59 -0.07 -10.13
C ASP A 74 7.97 0.03 -9.48
N ASP A 75 8.91 -0.81 -9.91
CA ASP A 75 10.28 -0.78 -9.38
C ASP A 75 11.26 -0.04 -10.30
N GLY A 76 10.75 0.65 -11.31
CA GLY A 76 11.56 1.35 -12.30
C GLY A 76 11.87 0.53 -13.55
N GLU A 77 11.68 -0.77 -13.49
CA GLU A 77 11.89 -1.68 -14.62
C GLU A 77 10.63 -2.45 -14.97
N ARG A 78 9.89 -2.89 -13.95
CA ARG A 78 8.68 -3.71 -14.12
C ARG A 78 7.56 -3.15 -13.25
N GLN A 79 6.35 -3.44 -13.67
CA GLN A 79 5.13 -3.09 -12.93
C GLN A 79 4.34 -4.35 -12.61
N LYS A 80 3.63 -4.32 -11.51
CA LYS A 80 2.69 -5.37 -11.15
C LYS A 80 1.44 -4.77 -10.52
N LYS A 81 0.28 -5.26 -10.95
CA LYS A 81 -1.02 -4.84 -10.44
C LYS A 81 -1.53 -5.87 -9.44
N PHE A 82 -1.97 -5.37 -8.28
CA PHE A 82 -2.59 -6.19 -7.25
C PHE A 82 -4.03 -5.70 -7.06
N GLU A 83 -4.99 -6.61 -7.17
CA GLU A 83 -6.38 -6.30 -6.89
C GLU A 83 -6.67 -6.59 -5.42
N LEU A 84 -7.12 -5.57 -4.68
CA LEU A 84 -7.50 -5.71 -3.27
C LEU A 84 -9.02 -5.60 -3.17
N ASN A 85 -9.67 -6.67 -2.72
CA ASN A 85 -11.12 -6.76 -2.66
C ASN A 85 -11.66 -7.48 -1.42
N ARG A 86 -10.82 -7.70 -0.41
CA ARG A 86 -11.20 -8.33 0.86
C ARG A 86 -10.43 -7.68 2.01
N SER A 87 -11.11 -7.48 3.13
CA SER A 87 -10.53 -6.81 4.29
C SER A 87 -9.52 -7.67 5.07
N TYR A 88 -9.39 -8.95 4.74
CA TYR A 88 -8.41 -9.83 5.39
C TYR A 88 -7.12 -10.00 4.56
N TYR A 89 -6.93 -9.24 3.50
CA TYR A 89 -5.67 -9.21 2.76
C TYR A 89 -4.99 -7.85 2.94
N GLY A 90 -3.72 -7.88 3.31
CA GLY A 90 -2.87 -6.71 3.31
C GLY A 90 -1.84 -6.81 2.20
N LEU A 91 -1.57 -5.72 1.50
CA LEU A 91 -0.49 -5.66 0.52
C LEU A 91 0.69 -4.95 1.15
N TYR A 92 1.78 -5.70 1.37
CA TYR A 92 3.03 -5.13 1.87
C TYR A 92 3.84 -4.54 0.72
N ILE A 93 4.22 -3.27 0.87
CA ILE A 93 5.05 -2.55 -0.09
C ILE A 93 6.25 -1.96 0.66
N PRO A 94 7.47 -2.43 0.38
CA PRO A 94 8.66 -1.84 1.01
C PRO A 94 8.91 -0.42 0.50
N ALA A 95 9.79 0.31 1.18
CA ALA A 95 10.23 1.62 0.71
C ALA A 95 10.95 1.49 -0.63
N GLY A 96 11.00 2.58 -1.39
CA GLY A 96 11.75 2.63 -2.63
C GLY A 96 11.01 2.09 -3.85
N LEU A 97 9.70 1.93 -3.78
CA LEU A 97 8.86 1.54 -4.91
C LEU A 97 7.82 2.61 -5.19
N TRP A 98 7.57 2.86 -6.48
CA TRP A 98 6.50 3.75 -6.91
C TRP A 98 5.19 2.98 -6.88
N ARG A 99 4.13 3.62 -6.38
CA ARG A 99 2.83 2.97 -6.41
C ARG A 99 1.72 3.97 -6.69
N THR A 100 0.72 3.51 -7.40
CA THR A 100 -0.54 4.21 -7.66
C THR A 100 -1.69 3.33 -7.25
N MET A 101 -2.82 3.94 -6.95
CA MET A 101 -4.06 3.24 -6.65
C MET A 101 -5.10 3.69 -7.65
N GLU A 102 -5.82 2.73 -8.22
CA GLU A 102 -6.77 3.00 -9.29
C GLU A 102 -7.97 2.06 -9.23
N ASN A 103 -8.94 2.30 -10.09
CA ASN A 103 -10.11 1.44 -10.25
C ASN A 103 -10.88 1.23 -8.94
N PHE A 104 -11.11 2.31 -8.19
CA PHE A 104 -11.86 2.25 -6.94
C PHE A 104 -13.33 1.94 -7.19
N SER A 105 -13.87 0.97 -6.47
CA SER A 105 -15.30 0.71 -6.46
C SER A 105 -16.04 1.77 -5.63
N THR A 106 -17.35 1.80 -5.76
CA THR A 106 -18.20 2.63 -4.90
C THR A 106 -18.02 2.22 -3.42
N ASN A 107 -17.93 3.21 -2.54
CA ASN A 107 -17.77 2.99 -1.09
C ASN A 107 -16.50 2.22 -0.71
N SER A 108 -15.47 2.31 -1.53
CA SER A 108 -14.18 1.71 -1.19
C SER A 108 -13.52 2.49 -0.05
N PHE A 109 -12.77 1.75 0.76
CA PHE A 109 -12.07 2.30 1.90
C PHE A 109 -10.68 1.65 1.97
N ALA A 110 -9.63 2.44 1.75
CA ALA A 110 -8.26 1.96 1.78
C ALA A 110 -7.63 2.34 3.12
N LEU A 111 -7.36 1.36 3.97
CA LEU A 111 -6.63 1.55 5.21
C LEU A 111 -5.16 1.27 4.97
N GLU A 112 -4.28 2.13 5.48
CA GLU A 112 -2.84 1.98 5.29
C GLU A 112 -2.12 2.11 6.62
N PHE A 113 -1.14 1.22 6.84
CA PHE A 113 -0.21 1.30 7.95
C PHE A 113 1.14 1.76 7.41
N GLY A 114 1.81 2.65 8.13
CA GLY A 114 3.13 3.13 7.78
C GLY A 114 4.14 2.88 8.90
N SER A 115 5.39 2.63 8.50
CA SER A 115 6.48 2.31 9.41
C SER A 115 7.16 3.54 10.00
N VAL A 116 6.89 4.72 9.47
CA VAL A 116 7.44 5.98 9.98
C VAL A 116 6.31 7.00 10.18
N LYS A 117 6.54 7.98 11.02
CA LYS A 117 5.61 9.10 11.17
C LYS A 117 5.55 9.91 9.88
N TYR A 118 4.46 10.64 9.68
CA TYR A 118 4.33 11.46 8.49
C TYR A 118 5.49 12.45 8.35
N SER A 119 6.08 12.48 7.16
CA SER A 119 7.09 13.47 6.77
C SER A 119 6.94 13.74 5.29
N ALA A 120 6.70 14.98 4.93
CA ALA A 120 6.59 15.37 3.52
C ALA A 120 7.89 15.09 2.75
N GLU A 121 9.03 15.16 3.43
CA GLU A 121 10.34 14.93 2.84
C GLU A 121 10.58 13.47 2.46
N ASP A 122 9.83 12.54 3.03
CA ASP A 122 9.92 11.12 2.71
C ASP A 122 9.26 10.77 1.37
N TYR A 123 8.41 11.65 0.85
CA TYR A 123 7.70 11.40 -0.40
C TYR A 123 8.54 11.80 -1.62
N ILE A 124 8.52 10.93 -2.62
CA ILE A 124 9.01 11.23 -3.97
C ILE A 124 7.75 11.29 -4.83
N ARG A 125 7.37 12.48 -5.28
CA ARG A 125 6.10 12.72 -5.97
C ARG A 125 6.25 12.85 -7.48
N ASP A 126 7.49 12.94 -7.98
CA ASP A 126 7.80 13.02 -9.39
C ASP A 126 8.36 11.68 -9.87
N TYR A 127 7.70 11.07 -10.84
CA TYR A 127 8.10 9.77 -11.35
C TYR A 127 9.50 9.78 -11.97
N ASP A 128 9.86 10.87 -12.67
CA ASP A 128 11.20 10.98 -13.27
C ASP A 128 12.28 11.08 -12.20
N GLU A 129 12.01 11.77 -11.11
CA GLU A 129 12.90 11.79 -9.95
C GLU A 129 13.04 10.39 -9.35
N PHE A 130 11.94 9.66 -9.22
CA PHE A 130 11.96 8.28 -8.75
C PHE A 130 12.86 7.41 -9.62
N LEU A 131 12.69 7.47 -10.93
CA LEU A 131 13.50 6.67 -11.87
C LEU A 131 14.99 7.00 -11.73
N LYS A 132 15.33 8.28 -11.57
CA LYS A 132 16.71 8.70 -11.40
C LYS A 132 17.30 8.16 -10.10
N LEU A 133 16.58 8.27 -9.01
CA LEU A 133 17.03 7.75 -7.70
C LEU A 133 17.23 6.24 -7.74
N LYS A 134 16.34 5.51 -8.40
CA LYS A 134 16.48 4.06 -8.60
C LYS A 134 17.74 3.74 -9.41
N LYS A 135 17.93 4.42 -10.51
CA LYS A 135 19.09 4.22 -11.38
C LYS A 135 20.40 4.49 -10.64
N ASP A 136 20.41 5.52 -9.80
CA ASP A 136 21.60 5.91 -9.03
C ASP A 136 21.79 5.04 -7.76
N GLY A 137 20.91 4.09 -7.50
CA GLY A 137 20.99 3.24 -6.33
C GLY A 137 20.76 3.95 -5.00
N LYS A 138 20.01 5.05 -4.99
CA LYS A 138 19.76 5.86 -3.80
C LYS A 138 18.48 5.48 -3.06
N ILE A 139 17.65 4.68 -3.68
CA ILE A 139 16.42 4.12 -3.05
C ILE A 139 16.21 2.68 -3.49
#